data_8ef07679e91be936443fccda6def7e29
#
_entry.id   8ef07679e91be936443fccda6def7e29
#
_cell.length_a   1.000
_cell.length_b   1.000
_cell.length_c   1.000
_cell.angle_alpha   90.00
_cell.angle_beta   90.00
_cell.angle_gamma   90.00
#
_symmetry.space_group_name_H-M   'P 1'
#
loop_
_entity.id
_entity.type
_entity.pdbx_description
1 polymer ?
#
loop_
_entity_poly.entity_id
_entity_poly.type
_entity_poly.pdbx_seq_one_letter_code
_entity_poly.pdbx_strand_id
1 'polypeptide(L)'
;MEQTCRGHHTGSGRAGVILLALALAAGSLAGCGRRNDLPVIENGTGGTGEDVRLPDGSLVTPDTAPDAGEASVAQTGSYDAASVTAVVTLTGDGATVSGSGVSVSGSAVTFTSAGTYLISGDLADGQLIVDTADATADATADAEKVRLVLNGVAVACSTGPAVFVRSSPKKTVLYTAAGSVNLLSDGSGYIVEDAEQTEGAVYPNACVYACDDLRLDGKGTLRITGNADKGINTKDDLEITGGTLIVTSPGTAVRGNDSVEMTGGTVTLTVTGEGDGLKSAQTEKDGKGWVSVSGGSLYITAIGDGISAATDLTVSGGTLVITALDAGGKALTDTGNAGTDSVQSGSGGMGGMGGFGGGRPGGMGGDGNSSKSSISAKGLKAAGTVTLAGGKLTVTAADDGIHADDTVLLQDGEAYIRSGDDGVHADRVLTLSGGSLEIAQSYEGLEAAQITVSGGRTRITA
;
A
#
# COMPACT_ATOMS: atom_id res chain seq x y z
N MET A 1 -5.68 29.94 2.23
CA MET A 1 -4.78 30.28 1.11
C MET A 1 -5.02 29.22 0.05
N GLU A 2 -5.58 29.58 -1.07
CA GLU A 2 -5.92 28.65 -2.15
C GLU A 2 -4.64 28.04 -2.71
N GLN A 3 -4.46 26.74 -2.55
CA GLN A 3 -3.30 26.03 -3.05
C GLN A 3 -3.75 25.30 -4.33
N THR A 4 -3.20 25.65 -5.48
CA THR A 4 -3.56 25.03 -6.75
C THR A 4 -2.41 24.19 -7.29
N CYS A 5 -2.71 22.97 -7.82
CA CYS A 5 -1.80 22.28 -8.72
C CYS A 5 -1.83 22.95 -10.09
N ARG A 6 -0.66 23.18 -10.70
CA ARG A 6 -0.58 23.58 -12.09
C ARG A 6 -0.50 22.32 -12.94
N GLY A 7 -1.66 21.85 -13.43
CA GLY A 7 -1.72 20.63 -14.24
C GLY A 7 -1.22 20.84 -15.66
N HIS A 8 -0.35 19.98 -16.13
CA HIS A 8 -0.09 19.75 -17.54
C HIS A 8 -1.12 18.75 -18.10
N HIS A 9 -2.17 19.25 -18.74
CA HIS A 9 -2.95 18.45 -19.68
C HIS A 9 -2.32 18.55 -21.07
N THR A 10 -1.35 17.71 -21.36
CA THR A 10 -1.01 17.39 -22.74
C THR A 10 -1.35 15.93 -22.98
N GLY A 11 -2.54 15.69 -23.51
CA GLY A 11 -2.87 14.44 -24.16
C GLY A 11 -1.92 14.22 -25.35
N SER A 12 -0.97 13.32 -25.21
CA SER A 12 -0.33 12.67 -26.34
C SER A 12 -0.24 11.18 -26.01
N GLY A 13 -1.20 10.44 -26.56
CA GLY A 13 -1.13 8.99 -26.62
C GLY A 13 0.17 8.55 -27.28
N ARG A 14 1.04 7.94 -26.51
CA ARG A 14 2.02 6.99 -27.02
C ARG A 14 1.67 5.65 -26.42
N ALA A 15 1.06 4.81 -27.24
CA ALA A 15 0.92 3.40 -26.99
C ALA A 15 2.32 2.79 -26.80
N GLY A 16 2.71 2.58 -25.58
CA GLY A 16 3.86 1.75 -25.22
C GLY A 16 3.44 0.30 -25.35
N VAL A 17 3.69 -0.30 -26.53
CA VAL A 17 3.60 -1.75 -26.70
C VAL A 17 4.71 -2.38 -25.85
N ILE A 18 4.35 -2.94 -24.71
CA ILE A 18 5.22 -3.85 -23.98
C ILE A 18 5.22 -5.17 -24.76
N LEU A 19 6.23 -5.36 -25.61
CA LEU A 19 6.52 -6.66 -26.22
C LEU A 19 7.09 -7.56 -25.13
N LEU A 20 6.25 -8.42 -24.57
CA LEU A 20 6.70 -9.57 -23.81
C LEU A 20 7.30 -10.56 -24.79
N ALA A 21 8.63 -10.58 -24.91
CA ALA A 21 9.34 -11.56 -25.71
C ALA A 21 9.25 -12.93 -25.04
N LEU A 22 8.30 -13.75 -25.47
CA LEU A 22 8.23 -15.17 -25.14
C LEU A 22 9.33 -15.88 -25.93
N ALA A 23 10.45 -16.16 -25.30
CA ALA A 23 11.46 -17.03 -25.88
C ALA A 23 10.99 -18.50 -25.76
N LEU A 24 10.38 -19.01 -26.82
CA LEU A 24 10.17 -20.46 -26.98
C LEU A 24 11.52 -21.12 -27.27
N ALA A 25 12.12 -21.72 -26.27
CA ALA A 25 13.18 -22.69 -26.47
C ALA A 25 12.56 -24.06 -26.75
N ALA A 26 12.49 -24.43 -28.01
CA ALA A 26 12.17 -25.82 -28.41
C ALA A 26 13.36 -26.71 -28.09
N GLY A 27 13.32 -27.42 -26.97
CA GLY A 27 14.21 -28.49 -26.61
C GLY A 27 13.49 -29.82 -26.68
N SER A 28 13.72 -30.58 -27.76
CA SER A 28 13.32 -31.97 -27.87
C SER A 28 14.15 -32.84 -26.91
N LEU A 29 13.51 -33.52 -25.96
CA LEU A 29 14.11 -34.64 -25.21
C LEU A 29 13.10 -35.77 -25.09
N ALA A 30 13.48 -36.87 -25.71
CA ALA A 30 12.89 -38.16 -25.49
C ALA A 30 13.32 -38.71 -24.12
N GLY A 31 12.42 -39.37 -23.40
CA GLY A 31 12.83 -40.39 -22.46
C GLY A 31 12.11 -40.43 -21.13
N CYS A 32 11.35 -41.51 -20.95
CA CYS A 32 11.04 -42.26 -19.71
C CYS A 32 10.25 -41.57 -18.59
N GLY A 33 9.00 -42.03 -18.53
CA GLY A 33 8.12 -42.31 -17.41
C GLY A 33 8.48 -41.79 -16.02
N ARG A 34 7.75 -40.77 -15.56
CA ARG A 34 7.37 -40.63 -14.15
C ARG A 34 5.89 -40.29 -14.06
N ARG A 35 5.26 -40.90 -13.09
CA ARG A 35 3.87 -40.73 -12.74
C ARG A 35 3.60 -39.23 -12.55
N ASN A 36 2.50 -38.75 -13.10
CA ASN A 36 1.93 -37.44 -12.78
C ASN A 36 1.53 -37.49 -11.30
N ASP A 37 2.35 -36.90 -10.44
CA ASP A 37 1.91 -36.57 -9.12
C ASP A 37 0.96 -35.36 -9.28
N LEU A 38 -0.32 -35.61 -9.10
CA LEU A 38 -1.34 -34.58 -8.98
C LEU A 38 -0.99 -33.70 -7.77
N PRO A 39 -1.22 -32.39 -7.82
CA PRO A 39 -1.03 -31.53 -6.67
C PRO A 39 -1.81 -32.07 -5.48
N VAL A 40 -1.14 -32.25 -4.35
CA VAL A 40 -1.76 -32.75 -3.13
C VAL A 40 -2.46 -31.59 -2.45
N ILE A 41 -3.79 -31.67 -2.34
CA ILE A 41 -4.59 -30.82 -1.45
C ILE A 41 -4.66 -31.58 -0.14
N GLU A 42 -3.98 -31.12 0.89
CA GLU A 42 -4.08 -31.68 2.23
C GLU A 42 -5.11 -30.91 3.04
N ASN A 43 -6.24 -31.52 3.38
CA ASN A 43 -7.16 -31.00 4.39
C ASN A 43 -6.64 -31.36 5.77
N GLY A 44 -6.18 -30.36 6.52
CA GLY A 44 -5.74 -30.52 7.91
C GLY A 44 -6.94 -30.41 8.86
N THR A 45 -7.24 -31.47 9.57
CA THR A 45 -8.16 -31.41 10.72
C THR A 45 -7.43 -30.78 11.90
N GLY A 46 -8.05 -29.74 12.50
CA GLY A 46 -7.50 -28.89 13.56
C GLY A 46 -6.69 -29.61 14.63
N GLY A 47 -5.44 -29.22 14.74
CA GLY A 47 -4.52 -29.61 15.80
C GLY A 47 -4.10 -28.38 16.62
N THR A 48 -4.12 -28.53 17.91
CA THR A 48 -3.68 -27.56 18.91
C THR A 48 -2.24 -27.08 18.66
N GLY A 49 -2.08 -25.77 18.43
CA GLY A 49 -0.89 -24.99 18.73
C GLY A 49 0.49 -25.56 18.39
N GLU A 50 0.68 -26.26 17.27
CA GLU A 50 2.02 -26.64 16.80
C GLU A 50 2.57 -25.56 15.87
N ASP A 51 3.85 -25.21 16.08
CA ASP A 51 4.60 -24.30 15.24
C ASP A 51 4.44 -24.67 13.75
N VAL A 52 3.83 -23.80 12.98
CA VAL A 52 3.63 -24.02 11.54
C VAL A 52 5.00 -23.92 10.85
N ARG A 53 5.40 -24.98 10.13
CA ARG A 53 6.66 -25.02 9.39
C ARG A 53 6.40 -25.02 7.89
N LEU A 54 7.19 -24.21 7.18
CA LEU A 54 7.26 -24.28 5.72
C LEU A 54 7.78 -25.67 5.26
N PRO A 55 7.57 -26.02 3.97
CA PRO A 55 8.05 -27.30 3.43
C PRO A 55 9.56 -27.56 3.58
N ASP A 56 10.35 -26.50 3.73
CA ASP A 56 11.79 -26.56 4.00
C ASP A 56 12.14 -26.77 5.47
N GLY A 57 11.12 -26.88 6.35
CA GLY A 57 11.27 -27.06 7.79
C GLY A 57 11.46 -25.76 8.58
N SER A 58 11.45 -24.60 7.94
CA SER A 58 11.51 -23.30 8.61
C SER A 58 10.20 -23.00 9.34
N LEU A 59 10.31 -22.41 10.53
CA LEU A 59 9.14 -21.91 11.28
C LEU A 59 8.58 -20.70 10.54
N VAL A 60 7.27 -20.68 10.28
CA VAL A 60 6.54 -19.45 9.96
C VAL A 60 6.34 -18.68 11.26
N THR A 61 7.36 -18.00 11.71
CA THR A 61 7.14 -16.90 12.64
C THR A 61 6.64 -15.74 11.82
N PRO A 62 5.53 -15.05 12.20
CA PRO A 62 5.22 -13.77 11.61
C PRO A 62 6.45 -12.89 11.80
N ASP A 63 7.08 -12.54 10.67
CA ASP A 63 8.23 -11.63 10.70
C ASP A 63 7.66 -10.29 11.18
N THR A 64 7.89 -9.97 12.45
CA THR A 64 7.48 -8.69 13.00
C THR A 64 8.26 -7.60 12.29
N ALA A 65 7.59 -6.50 11.96
CA ALA A 65 8.27 -5.32 11.44
C ALA A 65 9.53 -5.06 12.27
N PRO A 66 10.70 -4.87 11.67
CA PRO A 66 11.90 -4.55 12.42
C PRO A 66 11.58 -3.37 13.32
N ASP A 67 11.98 -3.46 14.58
CA ASP A 67 11.84 -2.35 15.52
C ASP A 67 12.51 -1.12 14.89
N ALA A 68 11.68 -0.23 14.41
CA ALA A 68 12.12 0.96 13.67
C ALA A 68 12.81 1.96 14.62
N GLY A 69 13.19 1.53 15.82
CA GLY A 69 13.86 2.29 16.87
C GLY A 69 13.25 3.69 17.02
N GLU A 70 12.92 4.11 18.20
CA GLU A 70 12.35 5.44 18.48
C GLU A 70 13.36 6.57 18.22
N ALA A 71 13.87 6.73 16.98
CA ALA A 71 14.57 7.94 16.63
C ALA A 71 13.54 9.07 16.53
N SER A 72 13.32 9.75 17.65
CA SER A 72 12.46 10.92 17.75
C SER A 72 13.17 12.22 17.36
N VAL A 73 14.43 12.14 16.95
CA VAL A 73 15.29 13.30 16.59
C VAL A 73 15.88 13.08 15.21
N ALA A 74 15.85 14.12 14.37
CA ALA A 74 16.52 14.13 13.08
C ALA A 74 18.04 13.96 13.26
N GLN A 75 18.65 13.16 12.38
CA GLN A 75 20.08 12.85 12.41
C GLN A 75 20.70 13.02 11.03
N THR A 76 21.79 13.79 10.96
CA THR A 76 22.57 13.90 9.70
C THR A 76 23.32 12.60 9.41
N GLY A 77 23.32 12.26 8.13
CA GLY A 77 24.10 11.17 7.56
C GLY A 77 25.19 11.66 6.62
N SER A 78 25.49 10.90 5.59
CA SER A 78 26.52 11.24 4.59
C SER A 78 25.92 11.42 3.20
N TYR A 79 26.27 12.53 2.54
CA TYR A 79 26.00 12.82 1.14
C TYR A 79 27.10 13.68 0.54
N ASP A 80 27.46 13.45 -0.73
CA ASP A 80 28.45 14.28 -1.42
C ASP A 80 27.83 15.60 -1.89
N ALA A 81 28.21 16.68 -1.22
CA ALA A 81 27.70 18.01 -1.53
C ALA A 81 28.36 18.66 -2.77
N ALA A 82 29.38 18.05 -3.38
CA ALA A 82 30.08 18.63 -4.51
C ALA A 82 29.24 18.71 -5.80
N SER A 83 28.16 17.94 -5.87
CA SER A 83 27.30 17.81 -7.06
C SER A 83 25.88 18.38 -6.89
N VAL A 84 25.66 19.23 -5.86
CA VAL A 84 24.32 19.77 -5.60
C VAL A 84 24.13 21.16 -6.21
N THR A 85 22.89 21.48 -6.60
CA THR A 85 22.48 22.79 -7.11
C THR A 85 22.52 23.85 -6.00
N ALA A 86 22.06 23.46 -4.79
CA ALA A 86 22.17 24.28 -3.60
C ALA A 86 22.21 23.42 -2.32
N VAL A 87 22.83 24.02 -1.29
CA VAL A 87 22.74 23.55 0.09
C VAL A 87 21.75 24.44 0.83
N VAL A 88 20.77 23.81 1.49
CA VAL A 88 19.70 24.48 2.25
C VAL A 88 19.81 24.05 3.71
N THR A 89 20.04 25.00 4.60
CA THR A 89 20.04 24.75 6.05
C THR A 89 18.81 25.41 6.66
N LEU A 90 17.92 24.60 7.17
CA LEU A 90 16.72 25.02 7.87
C LEU A 90 17.10 25.53 9.28
N THR A 91 16.43 26.59 9.75
CA THR A 91 16.86 27.36 10.95
C THR A 91 15.71 27.58 11.95
N GLY A 92 14.75 26.67 12.02
CA GLY A 92 13.57 26.77 12.90
C GLY A 92 12.40 27.51 12.27
N ASP A 93 12.60 28.75 11.84
CA ASP A 93 11.58 29.63 11.26
C ASP A 93 11.88 30.11 9.82
N GLY A 94 12.94 29.57 9.21
CA GLY A 94 13.38 29.91 7.87
C GLY A 94 14.48 29.00 7.37
N ALA A 95 15.25 29.47 6.39
CA ALA A 95 16.39 28.73 5.87
C ALA A 95 17.51 29.68 5.35
N THR A 96 18.74 29.18 5.39
CA THR A 96 19.87 29.76 4.66
C THR A 96 20.15 28.92 3.42
N VAL A 97 20.44 29.56 2.29
CA VAL A 97 20.66 28.92 0.99
C VAL A 97 22.03 29.29 0.45
N SER A 98 22.81 28.29 0.06
CA SER A 98 24.06 28.44 -0.69
C SER A 98 23.90 27.74 -2.04
N GLY A 99 23.77 28.50 -3.12
CA GLY A 99 23.48 28.03 -4.47
C GLY A 99 22.29 28.76 -5.10
N SER A 100 21.57 28.11 -6.01
CA SER A 100 20.48 28.73 -6.77
C SER A 100 19.24 27.81 -6.81
N GLY A 101 18.14 28.33 -7.35
CA GLY A 101 16.89 27.54 -7.54
C GLY A 101 16.06 27.36 -6.28
N VAL A 102 16.31 28.17 -5.23
CA VAL A 102 15.54 28.13 -3.98
C VAL A 102 15.15 29.56 -3.58
N SER A 103 13.89 29.75 -3.21
CA SER A 103 13.34 30.97 -2.64
C SER A 103 12.86 30.69 -1.22
N VAL A 104 13.16 31.61 -0.28
CA VAL A 104 12.74 31.49 1.12
C VAL A 104 11.85 32.69 1.47
N SER A 105 10.69 32.42 2.03
CA SER A 105 9.76 33.43 2.52
C SER A 105 9.20 33.00 3.87
N GLY A 106 9.76 33.56 4.96
CA GLY A 106 9.51 33.05 6.29
C GLY A 106 9.91 31.57 6.38
N SER A 107 9.03 30.73 6.92
CA SER A 107 9.23 29.29 7.04
C SER A 107 8.84 28.48 5.78
N ALA A 108 8.47 29.15 4.67
CA ALA A 108 8.24 28.50 3.39
C ALA A 108 9.53 28.47 2.54
N VAL A 109 10.03 27.29 2.23
CA VAL A 109 11.21 27.05 1.40
C VAL A 109 10.77 26.46 0.07
N THR A 110 10.86 27.25 -1.02
CA THR A 110 10.36 26.90 -2.35
C THR A 110 11.50 26.58 -3.30
N PHE A 111 11.49 25.37 -3.87
CA PHE A 111 12.41 24.92 -4.93
C PHE A 111 11.79 25.28 -6.27
N THR A 112 12.44 26.19 -7.00
CA THR A 112 11.88 26.87 -8.18
C THR A 112 12.47 26.40 -9.51
N SER A 113 13.41 25.47 -9.49
CA SER A 113 14.01 24.88 -10.69
C SER A 113 14.38 23.42 -10.48
N ALA A 114 14.55 22.68 -11.58
CA ALA A 114 15.13 21.34 -11.55
C ALA A 114 16.54 21.37 -10.96
N GLY A 115 16.93 20.32 -10.24
CA GLY A 115 18.24 20.22 -9.61
C GLY A 115 18.25 19.28 -8.41
N THR A 116 19.42 19.20 -7.78
CA THR A 116 19.64 18.44 -6.55
C THR A 116 19.91 19.39 -5.39
N TYR A 117 19.13 19.28 -4.34
CA TYR A 117 19.14 20.17 -3.18
C TYR A 117 19.46 19.38 -1.92
N LEU A 118 20.61 19.68 -1.29
CA LEU A 118 20.98 19.06 -0.01
C LEU A 118 20.37 19.86 1.13
N ILE A 119 19.47 19.23 1.89
CA ILE A 119 18.67 19.88 2.92
C ILE A 119 19.00 19.27 4.29
N SER A 120 19.21 20.12 5.30
CA SER A 120 19.42 19.71 6.69
C SER A 120 18.83 20.73 7.66
N GLY A 121 18.66 20.34 8.93
CA GLY A 121 18.12 21.22 9.98
C GLY A 121 16.61 21.09 10.13
N ASP A 122 15.98 22.04 10.80
CA ASP A 122 14.57 21.95 11.19
C ASP A 122 13.76 23.20 10.80
N LEU A 123 12.47 22.97 10.54
CA LEU A 123 11.41 23.96 10.51
C LEU A 123 10.37 23.58 11.57
N ALA A 124 10.22 24.44 12.58
CA ALA A 124 9.29 24.19 13.68
C ALA A 124 7.82 24.31 13.25
N ASP A 125 7.53 25.22 12.30
CA ASP A 125 6.25 25.36 11.62
C ASP A 125 6.49 25.97 10.23
N GLY A 126 6.67 25.11 9.24
CA GLY A 126 7.04 25.54 7.88
C GLY A 126 6.85 24.46 6.85
N GLN A 127 7.21 24.75 5.61
CA GLN A 127 6.91 23.90 4.47
C GLN A 127 8.05 23.86 3.46
N LEU A 128 8.34 22.68 2.93
CA LEU A 128 9.17 22.48 1.74
C LEU A 128 8.22 22.41 0.53
N ILE A 129 8.38 23.35 -0.41
CA ILE A 129 7.51 23.46 -1.59
C ILE A 129 8.33 23.23 -2.84
N VAL A 130 7.89 22.35 -3.72
CA VAL A 130 8.40 22.25 -5.10
C VAL A 130 7.39 22.96 -6.00
N ASP A 131 7.81 24.05 -6.63
CA ASP A 131 6.98 24.84 -7.55
C ASP A 131 7.88 25.35 -8.68
N THR A 132 8.14 24.48 -9.64
CA THR A 132 8.99 24.80 -10.78
C THR A 132 8.15 25.32 -11.93
N ALA A 133 8.69 26.30 -12.68
CA ALA A 133 8.07 26.69 -13.94
C ALA A 133 8.17 25.53 -14.93
N ASP A 134 7.19 25.49 -15.86
CA ASP A 134 7.11 24.48 -16.90
C ASP A 134 8.45 24.31 -17.61
N ALA A 135 9.05 23.12 -17.53
CA ALA A 135 10.19 22.80 -18.36
C ALA A 135 9.74 22.74 -19.82
N THR A 136 10.46 23.43 -20.70
CA THR A 136 10.27 23.27 -22.14
C THR A 136 10.53 21.82 -22.53
N ALA A 137 9.69 21.24 -23.38
CA ALA A 137 9.61 19.82 -23.72
C ALA A 137 10.87 19.16 -24.32
N ASP A 138 12.04 19.79 -24.24
CA ASP A 138 13.26 19.41 -24.95
C ASP A 138 14.44 19.00 -24.04
N ALA A 139 14.21 18.85 -22.75
CA ALA A 139 15.27 18.46 -21.82
C ALA A 139 15.43 16.94 -21.71
N THR A 140 16.67 16.47 -21.63
CA THR A 140 17.00 15.05 -21.46
C THR A 140 16.51 14.53 -20.11
N ALA A 141 16.06 13.28 -20.05
CA ALA A 141 15.29 12.65 -18.96
C ALA A 141 15.85 12.81 -17.53
N ASP A 142 17.14 13.11 -17.36
CA ASP A 142 17.76 13.29 -16.03
C ASP A 142 17.91 14.78 -15.61
N ALA A 143 17.83 15.74 -16.53
CA ALA A 143 17.99 17.16 -16.26
C ALA A 143 16.74 17.84 -15.66
N GLU A 144 15.59 17.15 -15.66
CA GLU A 144 14.29 17.73 -15.32
C GLU A 144 13.71 17.24 -13.99
N LYS A 145 14.53 16.62 -13.13
CA LYS A 145 14.06 16.13 -11.82
C LYS A 145 14.41 17.14 -10.72
N VAL A 146 13.48 17.32 -9.80
CA VAL A 146 13.77 17.97 -8.51
C VAL A 146 14.13 16.88 -7.51
N ARG A 147 15.37 16.85 -7.05
CA ARG A 147 15.81 15.90 -6.03
C ARG A 147 16.06 16.63 -4.71
N LEU A 148 15.21 16.37 -3.73
CA LEU A 148 15.37 16.86 -2.36
C LEU A 148 16.13 15.80 -1.55
N VAL A 149 17.41 16.04 -1.28
CA VAL A 149 18.26 15.17 -0.48
C VAL A 149 18.08 15.53 0.99
N LEU A 150 17.31 14.73 1.71
CA LEU A 150 17.04 14.93 3.13
C LEU A 150 18.20 14.35 3.95
N ASN A 151 18.89 15.22 4.71
CA ASN A 151 20.06 14.86 5.48
C ASN A 151 19.95 15.39 6.93
N GLY A 152 19.13 14.76 7.73
CA GLY A 152 18.82 15.20 9.08
C GLY A 152 17.83 16.37 9.08
N VAL A 153 16.73 16.18 8.37
CA VAL A 153 15.65 17.16 8.22
C VAL A 153 14.55 16.87 9.23
N ALA A 154 14.06 17.90 9.94
CA ALA A 154 12.82 17.85 10.70
C ALA A 154 11.91 18.99 10.23
N VAL A 155 10.74 18.66 9.68
CA VAL A 155 9.75 19.66 9.25
C VAL A 155 8.39 19.32 9.84
N ALA A 156 7.85 20.28 10.61
CA ALA A 156 6.46 20.30 11.00
C ALA A 156 5.73 21.43 10.26
N CYS A 157 4.46 21.20 9.88
CA CYS A 157 3.63 22.21 9.26
C CYS A 157 2.21 22.15 9.83
N SER A 158 1.82 23.13 10.63
CA SER A 158 0.51 23.13 11.29
C SER A 158 -0.66 23.44 10.35
N THR A 159 -0.40 24.06 9.19
CA THR A 159 -1.41 24.61 8.28
C THR A 159 -1.44 23.97 6.90
N GLY A 160 -0.70 22.87 6.71
CA GLY A 160 -0.64 22.17 5.43
C GLY A 160 0.34 21.00 5.42
N PRO A 161 0.67 20.45 4.24
CA PRO A 161 1.70 19.45 4.08
C PRO A 161 3.07 19.93 4.57
N ALA A 162 3.86 19.06 5.18
CA ALA A 162 5.28 19.35 5.45
C ALA A 162 6.09 19.43 4.14
N VAL A 163 5.72 18.60 3.13
CA VAL A 163 6.25 18.67 1.77
C VAL A 163 5.10 18.78 0.78
N PHE A 164 5.12 19.83 -0.03
CA PHE A 164 4.13 20.07 -1.07
C PHE A 164 4.79 20.18 -2.44
N VAL A 165 4.60 19.17 -3.29
CA VAL A 165 4.96 19.24 -4.71
C VAL A 165 3.78 19.83 -5.46
N ARG A 166 3.85 21.13 -5.75
CA ARG A 166 2.82 21.88 -6.43
C ARG A 166 2.92 21.74 -7.94
N SER A 167 4.14 21.76 -8.45
CA SER A 167 4.48 21.53 -9.84
C SER A 167 5.93 21.05 -9.95
N SER A 168 6.15 19.99 -10.73
CA SER A 168 7.47 19.47 -11.05
C SER A 168 7.54 19.15 -12.55
N PRO A 169 8.64 19.41 -13.27
CA PRO A 169 8.69 19.23 -14.72
C PRO A 169 8.46 17.78 -15.17
N LYS A 170 8.87 16.81 -14.35
CA LYS A 170 8.66 15.37 -14.58
C LYS A 170 8.43 14.60 -13.30
N LYS A 171 9.32 14.75 -12.33
CA LYS A 171 9.31 13.95 -11.11
C LYS A 171 10.02 14.64 -9.96
N THR A 172 9.43 14.58 -8.79
CA THR A 172 10.13 14.92 -7.53
C THR A 172 10.66 13.66 -6.87
N VAL A 173 11.91 13.70 -6.44
CA VAL A 173 12.56 12.60 -5.70
C VAL A 173 12.85 13.09 -4.28
N LEU A 174 12.23 12.47 -3.28
CA LEU A 174 12.65 12.58 -1.89
C LEU A 174 13.71 11.50 -1.64
N TYR A 175 14.95 11.95 -1.51
CA TYR A 175 16.11 11.06 -1.33
C TYR A 175 16.64 11.18 0.09
N THR A 176 16.72 10.09 0.83
CA THR A 176 17.29 10.06 2.18
C THR A 176 18.80 9.78 2.12
N ALA A 177 19.62 10.70 2.65
CA ALA A 177 21.06 10.52 2.72
C ALA A 177 21.44 9.30 3.55
N ALA A 178 22.52 8.61 3.19
CA ALA A 178 22.91 7.38 3.87
C ALA A 178 23.16 7.61 5.36
N GLY A 179 22.46 6.85 6.22
CA GLY A 179 22.56 6.95 7.68
C GLY A 179 21.83 8.17 8.28
N SER A 180 21.13 8.98 7.46
CA SER A 180 20.31 10.07 7.99
C SER A 180 19.00 9.57 8.58
N VAL A 181 18.44 10.33 9.51
CA VAL A 181 17.06 10.19 10.01
C VAL A 181 16.35 11.51 9.75
N ASN A 182 15.20 11.44 9.08
CA ASN A 182 14.43 12.60 8.66
C ASN A 182 12.99 12.45 9.15
N LEU A 183 12.42 13.55 9.63
CA LEU A 183 11.11 13.62 10.26
C LEU A 183 10.21 14.61 9.52
N LEU A 184 9.04 14.20 9.12
CA LEU A 184 8.02 15.07 8.54
C LEU A 184 6.69 14.88 9.28
N SER A 185 6.03 15.98 9.61
CA SER A 185 4.69 15.95 10.20
C SER A 185 3.85 17.11 9.70
N ASP A 186 2.56 16.87 9.53
CA ASP A 186 1.58 17.91 9.23
C ASP A 186 0.70 18.24 10.45
N GLY A 187 -0.17 19.23 10.30
CA GLY A 187 -1.19 19.57 11.30
C GLY A 187 -2.48 18.79 11.07
N SER A 188 -3.32 18.73 12.08
CA SER A 188 -4.59 17.99 12.04
C SER A 188 -5.80 18.79 11.53
N GLY A 189 -5.68 20.10 11.27
CA GLY A 189 -6.82 20.99 11.10
C GLY A 189 -6.87 21.79 9.79
N TYR A 190 -6.16 21.37 8.75
CA TYR A 190 -6.09 22.14 7.50
C TYR A 190 -6.91 21.54 6.33
N ILE A 191 -7.51 20.36 6.52
CA ILE A 191 -8.32 19.72 5.47
C ILE A 191 -9.62 20.49 5.27
N VAL A 192 -9.94 20.76 4.01
CA VAL A 192 -11.22 21.38 3.61
C VAL A 192 -12.21 20.26 3.31
N GLU A 193 -13.34 20.27 3.97
CA GLU A 193 -14.43 19.32 3.74
C GLU A 193 -14.97 19.42 2.30
N ASP A 194 -15.40 18.30 1.73
CA ASP A 194 -15.84 18.21 0.34
C ASP A 194 -16.90 19.23 -0.04
N ALA A 195 -17.83 19.54 0.88
CA ALA A 195 -18.88 20.52 0.66
C ALA A 195 -18.37 21.97 0.53
N GLU A 196 -17.15 22.25 1.00
CA GLU A 196 -16.52 23.57 0.96
C GLU A 196 -15.50 23.69 -0.18
N GLN A 197 -15.22 22.59 -0.90
CA GLN A 197 -14.21 22.59 -1.95
C GLN A 197 -14.70 23.31 -3.21
N THR A 198 -13.85 24.16 -3.76
CA THR A 198 -14.09 24.83 -5.04
C THR A 198 -13.73 23.90 -6.19
N GLU A 199 -14.61 23.78 -7.17
CA GLU A 199 -14.36 22.95 -8.37
C GLU A 199 -13.04 23.35 -9.05
N GLY A 200 -12.20 22.35 -9.32
CA GLY A 200 -10.88 22.53 -9.95
C GLY A 200 -9.76 23.00 -9.02
N ALA A 201 -10.05 23.31 -7.74
CA ALA A 201 -9.01 23.59 -6.76
C ALA A 201 -8.42 22.29 -6.20
N VAL A 202 -7.19 22.37 -5.71
CA VAL A 202 -6.52 21.26 -5.05
C VAL A 202 -6.45 21.53 -3.55
N TYR A 203 -6.94 20.58 -2.79
CA TYR A 203 -6.95 20.61 -1.34
C TYR A 203 -6.04 19.49 -0.82
N PRO A 204 -4.81 19.81 -0.37
CA PRO A 204 -3.90 18.82 0.17
C PRO A 204 -4.50 18.14 1.40
N ASN A 205 -4.30 16.83 1.50
CA ASN A 205 -4.79 16.01 2.60
C ASN A 205 -3.77 14.95 3.04
N ALA A 206 -2.49 15.30 2.99
CA ALA A 206 -1.40 14.42 3.38
C ALA A 206 -0.19 15.22 3.88
N CYS A 207 0.60 14.63 4.74
CA CYS A 207 1.86 15.21 5.21
C CYS A 207 2.86 15.45 4.06
N VAL A 208 2.92 14.52 3.11
CA VAL A 208 3.61 14.68 1.82
C VAL A 208 2.56 14.63 0.73
N TYR A 209 2.33 15.76 0.07
CA TYR A 209 1.34 15.86 -0.99
C TYR A 209 2.00 16.26 -2.30
N ALA A 210 1.74 15.50 -3.37
CA ALA A 210 2.30 15.78 -4.69
C ALA A 210 1.20 15.85 -5.75
N CYS A 211 1.29 16.87 -6.63
CA CYS A 211 0.43 17.01 -7.79
C CYS A 211 0.97 16.26 -9.01
N ASP A 212 2.24 15.87 -8.98
CA ASP A 212 2.98 15.19 -10.03
C ASP A 212 3.65 13.92 -9.47
N ASP A 213 4.38 13.20 -10.33
CA ASP A 213 5.11 11.98 -9.96
C ASP A 213 6.03 12.19 -8.75
N LEU A 214 5.98 11.24 -7.84
CA LEU A 214 6.82 11.21 -6.64
C LEU A 214 7.63 9.91 -6.57
N ARG A 215 8.92 10.05 -6.27
CA ARG A 215 9.79 8.91 -5.94
C ARG A 215 10.38 9.06 -4.56
N LEU A 216 10.34 7.99 -3.79
CA LEU A 216 11.04 7.83 -2.52
C LEU A 216 12.24 6.91 -2.73
N ASP A 217 13.43 7.40 -2.39
CA ASP A 217 14.69 6.71 -2.63
C ASP A 217 15.72 7.03 -1.54
N GLY A 218 16.84 6.37 -1.55
CA GLY A 218 17.99 6.67 -0.69
C GLY A 218 18.42 5.48 0.17
N LYS A 219 19.19 5.82 1.24
CA LYS A 219 19.77 4.83 2.17
C LYS A 219 19.63 5.27 3.63
N GLY A 220 18.89 6.30 3.90
CA GLY A 220 18.55 6.80 5.24
C GLY A 220 17.12 6.43 5.61
N THR A 221 16.64 7.02 6.70
CA THR A 221 15.30 6.82 7.24
C THR A 221 14.46 8.08 7.01
N LEU A 222 13.22 7.90 6.56
CA LEU A 222 12.18 8.91 6.50
C LEU A 222 10.99 8.46 7.36
N ARG A 223 10.69 9.25 8.40
CA ARG A 223 9.50 9.08 9.23
C ARG A 223 8.48 10.14 8.87
N ILE A 224 7.26 9.73 8.60
CA ILE A 224 6.14 10.60 8.26
C ILE A 224 5.00 10.36 9.24
N THR A 225 4.58 11.43 9.89
CA THR A 225 3.38 11.44 10.73
C THR A 225 2.33 12.31 10.04
N GLY A 226 1.37 11.65 9.39
CA GLY A 226 0.18 12.32 8.89
C GLY A 226 -0.80 12.50 10.04
N ASN A 227 -1.10 13.75 10.39
CA ASN A 227 -2.04 14.05 11.47
C ASN A 227 -3.43 14.44 10.93
N ALA A 228 -3.50 14.91 9.69
CA ALA A 228 -4.73 15.36 9.07
C ALA A 228 -5.56 14.19 8.51
N ASP A 229 -4.97 13.40 7.60
CA ASP A 229 -5.62 12.28 6.93
C ASP A 229 -4.55 11.26 6.50
N LYS A 230 -3.78 11.54 5.45
CA LYS A 230 -2.82 10.60 4.84
C LYS A 230 -1.36 10.94 5.19
N GLY A 231 -0.52 9.93 5.18
CA GLY A 231 0.93 10.16 5.24
C GLY A 231 1.47 10.71 3.93
N ILE A 232 1.24 10.00 2.84
CA ILE A 232 1.66 10.38 1.48
C ILE A 232 0.48 10.30 0.53
N ASN A 233 0.30 11.33 -0.30
CA ASN A 233 -0.68 11.32 -1.39
C ASN A 233 -0.09 12.00 -2.63
N THR A 234 0.00 11.26 -3.75
CA THR A 234 0.30 11.85 -5.06
C THR A 234 -0.90 11.72 -6.00
N LYS A 235 -1.06 12.71 -6.88
CA LYS A 235 -2.10 12.71 -7.92
C LYS A 235 -1.74 11.85 -9.12
N ASP A 236 -0.46 11.55 -9.28
CA ASP A 236 0.08 10.74 -10.37
C ASP A 236 0.77 9.46 -9.84
N ASP A 237 1.89 9.06 -10.42
CA ASP A 237 2.59 7.83 -10.08
C ASP A 237 3.43 7.98 -8.81
N LEU A 238 3.45 6.95 -7.98
CA LEU A 238 4.32 6.83 -6.82
C LEU A 238 5.30 5.68 -6.98
N GLU A 239 6.59 5.96 -6.82
CA GLU A 239 7.64 4.95 -6.83
C GLU A 239 8.36 4.89 -5.48
N ILE A 240 8.59 3.67 -4.95
CA ILE A 240 9.41 3.42 -3.75
C ILE A 240 10.57 2.51 -4.16
N THR A 241 11.78 3.06 -4.19
CA THR A 241 12.94 2.36 -4.75
C THR A 241 14.05 2.06 -3.73
N GLY A 242 14.01 2.71 -2.54
CA GLY A 242 15.04 2.49 -1.52
C GLY A 242 14.78 3.22 -0.21
N GLY A 243 15.72 3.09 0.72
CA GLY A 243 15.67 3.68 2.06
C GLY A 243 14.77 2.93 3.04
N THR A 244 14.61 3.52 4.22
CA THR A 244 13.65 3.08 5.24
C THR A 244 12.54 4.12 5.35
N LEU A 245 11.32 3.74 5.02
CA LEU A 245 10.13 4.59 5.10
C LEU A 245 9.23 4.10 6.22
N ILE A 246 8.86 4.99 7.14
CA ILE A 246 7.95 4.70 8.24
C ILE A 246 6.85 5.74 8.21
N VAL A 247 5.60 5.31 8.02
CA VAL A 247 4.44 6.18 7.91
C VAL A 247 3.41 5.80 8.96
N THR A 248 2.93 6.80 9.70
CA THR A 248 1.78 6.66 10.60
C THR A 248 0.75 7.73 10.23
N SER A 249 -0.52 7.35 10.07
CA SER A 249 -1.59 8.28 9.71
C SER A 249 -2.97 7.78 10.16
N PRO A 250 -3.95 8.68 10.37
CA PRO A 250 -5.33 8.28 10.67
C PRO A 250 -6.08 7.74 9.46
N GLY A 251 -5.78 8.20 8.24
CA GLY A 251 -6.29 7.67 6.98
C GLY A 251 -5.26 6.84 6.24
N THR A 252 -5.48 6.59 4.95
CA THR A 252 -4.57 5.80 4.10
C THR A 252 -3.12 6.24 4.26
N ALA A 253 -2.22 5.30 4.60
CA ALA A 253 -0.84 5.67 4.88
C ALA A 253 -0.12 6.18 3.63
N VAL A 254 -0.24 5.47 2.50
CA VAL A 254 0.43 5.82 1.24
C VAL A 254 -0.52 5.62 0.06
N ARG A 255 -0.73 6.69 -0.72
CA ARG A 255 -1.56 6.66 -1.92
C ARG A 255 -0.81 7.23 -3.12
N GLY A 256 -0.73 6.45 -4.21
CA GLY A 256 -0.42 6.91 -5.56
C GLY A 256 -1.71 6.85 -6.38
N ASN A 257 -2.19 7.98 -6.92
CA ASN A 257 -3.49 7.95 -7.59
C ASN A 257 -3.45 7.10 -8.86
N ASP A 258 -2.47 7.35 -9.73
CA ASP A 258 -2.33 6.66 -11.00
C ASP A 258 -1.72 5.27 -10.83
N SER A 259 -0.68 5.14 -10.02
CA SER A 259 -0.07 3.85 -9.69
C SER A 259 0.79 3.91 -8.43
N VAL A 260 1.11 2.72 -7.89
CA VAL A 260 2.15 2.56 -6.88
C VAL A 260 3.09 1.44 -7.31
N GLU A 261 4.38 1.75 -7.41
CA GLU A 261 5.43 0.77 -7.70
C GLU A 261 6.43 0.71 -6.54
N MET A 262 6.67 -0.48 -5.99
CA MET A 262 7.71 -0.73 -5.00
C MET A 262 8.72 -1.74 -5.55
N THR A 263 9.96 -1.29 -5.73
CA THR A 263 11.06 -2.13 -6.22
C THR A 263 12.13 -2.40 -5.17
N GLY A 264 12.08 -1.69 -4.02
CA GLY A 264 13.08 -1.84 -2.97
C GLY A 264 12.75 -1.04 -1.71
N GLY A 265 13.70 -1.02 -0.77
CA GLY A 265 13.56 -0.35 0.53
C GLY A 265 12.89 -1.21 1.60
N THR A 266 12.80 -0.64 2.80
CA THR A 266 12.04 -1.19 3.93
C THR A 266 10.93 -0.21 4.28
N VAL A 267 9.68 -0.63 4.16
CA VAL A 267 8.51 0.22 4.33
C VAL A 267 7.64 -0.31 5.47
N THR A 268 7.33 0.55 6.43
CA THR A 268 6.42 0.25 7.54
C THR A 268 5.28 1.25 7.52
N LEU A 269 4.05 0.77 7.37
CA LEU A 269 2.83 1.57 7.29
C LEU A 269 1.90 1.23 8.45
N THR A 270 1.49 2.25 9.21
CA THR A 270 0.55 2.11 10.31
C THR A 270 -0.61 3.07 10.11
N VAL A 271 -1.80 2.53 9.91
CA VAL A 271 -3.05 3.30 9.81
C VAL A 271 -3.78 3.17 11.14
N THR A 272 -4.01 4.31 11.81
CA THR A 272 -4.55 4.36 13.18
C THR A 272 -6.06 4.64 13.22
N GLY A 273 -6.65 5.05 12.12
CA GLY A 273 -8.08 5.19 11.89
C GLY A 273 -8.50 4.40 10.63
N GLU A 274 -9.60 4.76 10.02
CA GLU A 274 -10.11 4.06 8.83
C GLU A 274 -9.33 4.43 7.57
N GLY A 275 -8.68 3.45 6.93
CA GLY A 275 -7.93 3.66 5.69
C GLY A 275 -7.04 2.47 5.33
N ASP A 276 -6.53 2.48 4.11
CA ASP A 276 -5.70 1.42 3.57
C ASP A 276 -4.21 1.66 3.86
N GLY A 277 -3.43 0.60 3.90
CA GLY A 277 -1.98 0.73 4.05
C GLY A 277 -1.34 1.35 2.80
N LEU A 278 -1.47 0.68 1.66
CA LEU A 278 -0.94 1.11 0.37
C LEU A 278 -2.05 1.09 -0.68
N LYS A 279 -2.24 2.20 -1.43
CA LYS A 279 -3.40 2.34 -2.32
C LYS A 279 -3.08 2.99 -3.65
N SER A 280 -3.65 2.45 -4.75
CA SER A 280 -3.89 3.17 -6.00
C SER A 280 -5.39 3.43 -6.17
N ALA A 281 -5.77 4.49 -6.91
CA ALA A 281 -7.17 4.91 -6.91
C ALA A 281 -7.72 5.33 -8.28
N GLN A 282 -6.91 5.31 -9.34
CA GLN A 282 -7.33 5.74 -10.68
C GLN A 282 -8.16 4.67 -11.38
N THR A 283 -9.38 5.03 -11.78
CA THR A 283 -10.30 4.13 -12.51
C THR A 283 -10.63 4.63 -13.92
N GLU A 284 -10.28 5.87 -14.26
CA GLU A 284 -10.71 6.51 -15.51
C GLU A 284 -9.64 6.53 -16.59
N LYS A 285 -8.34 6.45 -16.20
CA LYS A 285 -7.22 6.47 -17.13
C LYS A 285 -6.80 5.04 -17.48
N ASP A 286 -6.82 4.71 -18.76
CA ASP A 286 -6.37 3.41 -19.27
C ASP A 286 -4.92 3.09 -18.82
N GLY A 287 -4.71 1.87 -18.32
CA GLY A 287 -3.41 1.38 -17.87
C GLY A 287 -2.93 1.99 -16.56
N LYS A 288 -3.80 2.64 -15.79
CA LYS A 288 -3.52 3.20 -14.46
C LYS A 288 -4.34 2.49 -13.37
N GLY A 289 -4.16 2.87 -12.13
CA GLY A 289 -4.87 2.31 -10.98
C GLY A 289 -4.25 1.03 -10.42
N TRP A 290 -3.04 0.66 -10.83
CA TRP A 290 -2.38 -0.57 -10.43
C TRP A 290 -1.41 -0.37 -9.25
N VAL A 291 -1.13 -1.49 -8.56
CA VAL A 291 -0.07 -1.59 -7.55
C VAL A 291 0.87 -2.73 -7.95
N SER A 292 2.18 -2.49 -7.89
CA SER A 292 3.21 -3.48 -8.16
C SER A 292 4.26 -3.51 -7.06
N VAL A 293 4.56 -4.70 -6.52
CA VAL A 293 5.65 -4.93 -5.58
C VAL A 293 6.58 -5.99 -6.16
N SER A 294 7.81 -5.58 -6.51
CA SER A 294 8.81 -6.47 -7.09
C SER A 294 10.04 -6.69 -6.20
N GLY A 295 10.14 -5.97 -5.07
CA GLY A 295 11.26 -6.12 -4.15
C GLY A 295 11.10 -5.31 -2.87
N GLY A 296 12.08 -5.44 -1.97
CA GLY A 296 12.08 -4.78 -0.66
C GLY A 296 11.30 -5.54 0.42
N SER A 297 11.03 -4.85 1.53
CA SER A 297 10.24 -5.37 2.65
C SER A 297 9.12 -4.40 2.98
N LEU A 298 7.88 -4.89 3.02
CA LEU A 298 6.68 -4.10 3.26
C LEU A 298 5.92 -4.67 4.46
N TYR A 299 5.77 -3.85 5.50
CA TYR A 299 5.05 -4.17 6.73
C TYR A 299 3.85 -3.23 6.84
N ILE A 300 2.66 -3.77 6.92
CA ILE A 300 1.41 -2.99 6.99
C ILE A 300 0.58 -3.44 8.20
N THR A 301 0.10 -2.45 8.95
CA THR A 301 -1.00 -2.60 9.90
C THR A 301 -2.02 -1.51 9.58
N ALA A 302 -3.21 -1.88 9.12
CA ALA A 302 -4.23 -0.94 8.68
C ALA A 302 -5.61 -1.32 9.23
N ILE A 303 -6.40 -0.30 9.59
CA ILE A 303 -7.85 -0.43 9.82
C ILE A 303 -8.51 -0.18 8.46
N GLY A 304 -8.58 -1.22 7.64
CA GLY A 304 -8.93 -1.20 6.23
C GLY A 304 -8.13 -2.24 5.46
N ASP A 305 -8.02 -2.08 4.15
CA ASP A 305 -7.26 -3.01 3.31
C ASP A 305 -5.74 -2.83 3.51
N GLY A 306 -5.00 -3.92 3.50
CA GLY A 306 -3.54 -3.83 3.54
C GLY A 306 -3.01 -3.16 2.28
N ILE A 307 -3.28 -3.75 1.12
CA ILE A 307 -2.99 -3.17 -0.20
C ILE A 307 -4.28 -3.16 -1.02
N SER A 308 -4.62 -2.00 -1.60
CA SER A 308 -5.83 -1.80 -2.40
C SER A 308 -5.47 -1.20 -3.77
N ALA A 309 -5.73 -1.94 -4.84
CA ALA A 309 -5.53 -1.49 -6.22
C ALA A 309 -6.87 -1.25 -6.92
N ALA A 310 -7.01 -0.09 -7.56
CA ALA A 310 -8.22 0.24 -8.32
C ALA A 310 -8.36 -0.57 -9.61
N THR A 311 -7.25 -1.17 -10.10
CA THR A 311 -7.23 -2.10 -11.22
C THR A 311 -6.49 -3.38 -10.83
N ASP A 312 -5.25 -3.55 -11.21
CA ASP A 312 -4.48 -4.78 -11.00
C ASP A 312 -3.48 -4.65 -9.85
N LEU A 313 -3.23 -5.75 -9.14
CA LEU A 313 -2.20 -5.86 -8.12
C LEU A 313 -1.26 -7.00 -8.46
N THR A 314 0.04 -6.69 -8.53
CA THR A 314 1.08 -7.70 -8.81
C THR A 314 2.13 -7.73 -7.71
N VAL A 315 2.38 -8.91 -7.17
CA VAL A 315 3.52 -9.19 -6.30
C VAL A 315 4.44 -10.18 -7.04
N SER A 316 5.62 -9.71 -7.43
CA SER A 316 6.61 -10.55 -8.13
C SER A 316 7.90 -10.77 -7.33
N GLY A 317 8.02 -10.14 -6.16
CA GLY A 317 9.17 -10.28 -5.28
C GLY A 317 8.99 -9.53 -3.96
N GLY A 318 10.02 -9.57 -3.12
CA GLY A 318 10.01 -8.91 -1.81
C GLY A 318 9.42 -9.76 -0.69
N THR A 319 9.35 -9.16 0.50
CA THR A 319 8.72 -9.74 1.70
C THR A 319 7.60 -8.83 2.16
N LEU A 320 6.38 -9.33 2.20
CA LEU A 320 5.19 -8.58 2.60
C LEU A 320 4.59 -9.21 3.86
N VAL A 321 4.41 -8.41 4.90
CA VAL A 321 3.72 -8.80 6.13
C VAL A 321 2.57 -7.82 6.36
N ILE A 322 1.35 -8.31 6.30
CA ILE A 322 0.15 -7.48 6.26
C ILE A 322 -0.81 -7.92 7.37
N THR A 323 -1.23 -6.94 8.16
CA THR A 323 -2.31 -7.08 9.14
C THR A 323 -3.41 -6.10 8.79
N ALA A 324 -4.52 -6.61 8.26
CA ALA A 324 -5.72 -5.84 7.95
C ALA A 324 -6.74 -6.02 9.06
N LEU A 325 -7.08 -4.93 9.73
CA LEU A 325 -7.92 -4.89 10.93
C LEU A 325 -9.35 -4.46 10.56
N ASP A 326 -10.34 -4.95 11.31
CA ASP A 326 -11.71 -4.48 11.22
C ASP A 326 -11.87 -3.04 11.77
N ALA A 327 -13.07 -2.47 11.63
CA ALA A 327 -13.41 -1.14 12.15
C ALA A 327 -13.19 -0.98 13.66
N GLY A 328 -13.13 -2.09 14.40
CA GLY A 328 -12.82 -2.12 15.83
C GLY A 328 -11.31 -2.19 16.13
N GLY A 329 -10.47 -2.18 15.11
CA GLY A 329 -9.02 -2.33 15.25
C GLY A 329 -8.61 -3.74 15.69
N LYS A 330 -9.42 -4.76 15.37
CA LYS A 330 -9.15 -6.15 15.75
C LYS A 330 -8.62 -6.92 14.54
N ALA A 331 -7.49 -7.59 14.74
CA ALA A 331 -7.08 -8.70 13.91
C ALA A 331 -7.89 -9.95 14.31
N LEU A 332 -7.77 -11.02 13.51
CA LEU A 332 -8.24 -12.33 13.90
C LEU A 332 -7.70 -12.69 15.31
N THR A 333 -8.62 -13.03 16.20
CA THR A 333 -8.23 -13.59 17.49
C THR A 333 -7.95 -15.10 17.33
N ASP A 334 -6.93 -15.62 18.01
CA ASP A 334 -6.58 -17.05 18.07
C ASP A 334 -7.63 -17.92 18.78
N THR A 335 -8.87 -17.50 18.81
CA THR A 335 -9.93 -18.35 19.35
C THR A 335 -10.33 -19.36 18.29
N GLY A 336 -9.62 -20.48 18.27
CA GLY A 336 -10.15 -21.72 17.73
C GLY A 336 -11.44 -22.09 18.45
N ASN A 337 -12.54 -21.51 18.04
CA ASN A 337 -13.86 -21.99 18.32
C ASN A 337 -14.79 -21.55 17.19
N ALA A 338 -14.85 -22.39 16.16
CA ALA A 338 -16.01 -22.42 15.28
C ALA A 338 -17.25 -22.49 16.17
N GLY A 339 -18.18 -21.56 15.93
CA GLY A 339 -19.36 -21.34 16.75
C GLY A 339 -20.01 -22.58 17.29
N THR A 340 -19.94 -22.76 18.60
CA THR A 340 -21.01 -23.45 19.30
C THR A 340 -22.16 -22.44 19.40
N ASP A 341 -23.09 -22.52 18.45
CA ASP A 341 -24.44 -22.03 18.63
C ASP A 341 -24.93 -22.57 19.98
N SER A 342 -24.89 -21.74 20.98
CA SER A 342 -25.62 -22.04 22.22
C SER A 342 -27.11 -21.94 21.91
N VAL A 343 -27.69 -23.07 21.53
CA VAL A 343 -29.13 -23.24 21.57
C VAL A 343 -29.54 -23.03 23.02
N GLN A 344 -29.92 -21.82 23.36
CA GLN A 344 -30.56 -21.50 24.60
C GLN A 344 -32.00 -22.03 24.52
N SER A 345 -32.18 -23.26 25.03
CA SER A 345 -33.50 -23.81 25.24
C SER A 345 -34.24 -23.00 26.29
N GLY A 346 -34.99 -22.01 25.85
CA GLY A 346 -35.96 -21.28 26.67
C GLY A 346 -37.23 -22.09 26.81
N SER A 347 -37.41 -22.68 28.00
CA SER A 347 -38.61 -23.31 28.47
C SER A 347 -39.78 -22.32 28.56
N GLY A 348 -40.87 -22.64 27.88
CA GLY A 348 -42.24 -22.48 28.38
C GLY A 348 -42.86 -21.09 28.46
N GLY A 349 -43.89 -20.90 27.68
CA GLY A 349 -44.89 -19.85 27.85
C GLY A 349 -45.99 -19.92 26.80
N MET A 350 -47.07 -20.67 27.08
CA MET A 350 -48.31 -20.66 26.27
C MET A 350 -49.00 -19.30 26.30
N GLY A 351 -49.59 -18.91 25.19
CA GLY A 351 -50.80 -18.08 25.18
C GLY A 351 -50.94 -17.08 24.04
N GLY A 352 -51.96 -17.28 23.22
CA GLY A 352 -52.59 -16.17 22.51
C GLY A 352 -52.85 -16.36 21.01
N MET A 353 -54.04 -16.79 20.71
CA MET A 353 -54.69 -16.82 19.37
C MET A 353 -54.78 -15.45 18.70
N GLY A 354 -54.72 -15.45 17.37
CA GLY A 354 -55.60 -14.64 16.52
C GLY A 354 -54.93 -13.79 15.44
N GLY A 355 -55.29 -14.03 14.17
CA GLY A 355 -55.18 -13.03 13.12
C GLY A 355 -54.74 -13.53 11.76
N PHE A 356 -55.76 -13.88 10.94
CA PHE A 356 -55.63 -14.17 9.50
C PHE A 356 -55.19 -12.92 8.72
N GLY A 357 -54.30 -13.07 7.74
CA GLY A 357 -54.04 -12.04 6.75
C GLY A 357 -53.03 -12.47 5.70
N GLY A 358 -53.49 -12.70 4.48
CA GLY A 358 -52.89 -13.39 3.35
C GLY A 358 -51.70 -12.74 2.66
N GLY A 359 -50.91 -13.60 2.08
CA GLY A 359 -50.39 -13.57 0.72
C GLY A 359 -49.25 -12.67 0.34
N ARG A 360 -48.06 -13.24 0.18
CA ARG A 360 -47.32 -13.30 -1.10
C ARG A 360 -46.02 -14.10 -0.92
N PRO A 361 -45.67 -14.98 -1.85
CA PRO A 361 -44.38 -15.68 -1.84
C PRO A 361 -43.35 -14.90 -2.66
N GLY A 362 -42.14 -14.77 -2.18
CA GLY A 362 -41.04 -14.23 -2.96
C GLY A 362 -39.87 -13.83 -2.08
N GLY A 363 -38.75 -14.55 -2.22
CA GLY A 363 -37.45 -14.07 -1.73
C GLY A 363 -36.85 -15.00 -0.67
N MET A 364 -36.22 -16.06 -1.10
CA MET A 364 -35.20 -16.78 -0.33
C MET A 364 -33.96 -15.87 -0.24
N GLY A 365 -33.43 -15.75 0.93
CA GLY A 365 -32.20 -15.06 1.24
C GLY A 365 -32.16 -14.91 2.75
N GLY A 366 -31.90 -16.01 3.45
CA GLY A 366 -31.68 -15.98 4.88
C GLY A 366 -30.21 -15.70 5.14
N ASP A 367 -29.83 -14.42 5.11
CA ASP A 367 -28.51 -14.02 5.53
C ASP A 367 -28.45 -14.12 7.05
N GLY A 368 -27.60 -15.02 7.53
CA GLY A 368 -27.16 -15.03 8.91
C GLY A 368 -26.60 -13.66 9.24
N ASN A 369 -27.22 -12.96 10.19
CA ASN A 369 -26.80 -11.67 10.69
C ASN A 369 -25.49 -11.82 11.50
N SER A 370 -24.38 -12.04 10.81
CA SER A 370 -23.09 -11.60 11.30
C SER A 370 -23.02 -10.11 10.97
N SER A 371 -22.86 -9.25 11.97
CA SER A 371 -22.58 -7.84 11.77
C SER A 371 -21.24 -7.75 11.03
N LYS A 372 -21.27 -7.85 9.68
CA LYS A 372 -20.10 -7.57 8.85
C LYS A 372 -19.66 -6.15 9.20
N SER A 373 -18.39 -5.98 9.49
CA SER A 373 -17.75 -4.66 9.58
C SER A 373 -18.14 -3.87 8.33
N SER A 374 -18.50 -2.61 8.49
CA SER A 374 -18.81 -1.74 7.36
C SER A 374 -17.58 -1.38 6.53
N ILE A 375 -16.39 -1.76 6.98
CA ILE A 375 -15.09 -1.47 6.38
C ILE A 375 -14.53 -2.75 5.78
N SER A 376 -14.05 -2.68 4.53
CA SER A 376 -13.21 -3.69 3.91
C SER A 376 -11.90 -3.82 4.69
N ALA A 377 -11.50 -5.02 5.05
CA ALA A 377 -10.29 -5.31 5.82
C ALA A 377 -9.57 -6.53 5.21
N LYS A 378 -9.30 -6.42 3.91
CA LYS A 378 -8.67 -7.46 3.10
C LYS A 378 -7.14 -7.30 3.11
N GLY A 379 -6.44 -8.42 3.07
CA GLY A 379 -4.97 -8.36 2.98
C GLY A 379 -4.50 -7.71 1.69
N LEU A 380 -4.79 -8.34 0.57
CA LEU A 380 -4.59 -7.82 -0.79
C LEU A 380 -5.96 -7.68 -1.47
N LYS A 381 -6.20 -6.54 -2.11
CA LYS A 381 -7.43 -6.26 -2.84
C LYS A 381 -7.15 -5.63 -4.20
N ALA A 382 -7.85 -6.09 -5.24
CA ALA A 382 -7.85 -5.48 -6.56
C ALA A 382 -9.23 -5.56 -7.21
N ALA A 383 -9.66 -4.50 -7.91
CA ALA A 383 -10.87 -4.54 -8.73
C ALA A 383 -10.67 -5.35 -10.04
N GLY A 384 -9.43 -5.53 -10.49
CA GLY A 384 -9.06 -6.36 -11.62
C GLY A 384 -8.43 -7.68 -11.17
N THR A 385 -7.16 -7.88 -11.53
CA THR A 385 -6.43 -9.11 -11.27
C THR A 385 -5.46 -8.96 -10.10
N VAL A 386 -5.45 -9.92 -9.18
CA VAL A 386 -4.34 -10.10 -8.24
C VAL A 386 -3.42 -11.19 -8.77
N THR A 387 -2.15 -10.86 -8.97
CA THR A 387 -1.11 -11.80 -9.41
C THR A 387 -0.03 -11.95 -8.35
N LEU A 388 0.18 -13.15 -7.85
CA LEU A 388 1.34 -13.53 -7.06
C LEU A 388 2.28 -14.36 -7.95
N ALA A 389 3.36 -13.73 -8.42
CA ALA A 389 4.36 -14.29 -9.33
C ALA A 389 5.72 -14.50 -8.65
N GLY A 390 5.82 -14.26 -7.35
CA GLY A 390 7.03 -14.42 -6.56
C GLY A 390 6.94 -13.75 -5.20
N GLY A 391 8.06 -13.75 -4.46
CA GLY A 391 8.14 -13.12 -3.14
C GLY A 391 7.58 -13.97 -2.01
N LYS A 392 7.53 -13.36 -0.82
CA LYS A 392 7.00 -13.98 0.39
C LYS A 392 5.90 -13.09 0.96
N LEU A 393 4.71 -13.65 1.10
CA LEU A 393 3.52 -12.97 1.58
C LEU A 393 3.02 -13.61 2.88
N THR A 394 2.88 -12.82 3.93
CA THR A 394 2.21 -13.21 5.18
C THR A 394 1.04 -12.27 5.40
N VAL A 395 -0.18 -12.80 5.50
CA VAL A 395 -1.41 -12.02 5.69
C VAL A 395 -2.13 -12.49 6.93
N THR A 396 -2.57 -11.53 7.74
CA THR A 396 -3.62 -11.72 8.73
C THR A 396 -4.69 -10.66 8.45
N ALA A 397 -5.88 -11.08 8.03
CA ALA A 397 -6.96 -10.17 7.61
C ALA A 397 -8.24 -10.46 8.39
N ALA A 398 -8.96 -9.42 8.78
CA ALA A 398 -10.27 -9.57 9.41
C ALA A 398 -11.37 -9.98 8.41
N ASP A 399 -11.18 -9.71 7.13
CA ASP A 399 -11.99 -10.12 5.98
C ASP A 399 -11.15 -11.12 5.14
N ASP A 400 -11.11 -11.04 3.80
CA ASP A 400 -10.38 -11.96 2.94
C ASP A 400 -8.85 -11.77 3.00
N GLY A 401 -8.12 -12.86 2.85
CA GLY A 401 -6.66 -12.80 2.74
C GLY A 401 -6.22 -12.15 1.42
N ILE A 402 -6.71 -12.67 0.31
CA ILE A 402 -6.51 -12.13 -1.05
C ILE A 402 -7.88 -12.04 -1.72
N HIS A 403 -8.21 -10.88 -2.29
CA HIS A 403 -9.48 -10.63 -2.97
C HIS A 403 -9.28 -9.96 -4.33
N ALA A 404 -9.97 -10.47 -5.35
CA ALA A 404 -10.05 -9.85 -6.67
C ALA A 404 -11.50 -9.86 -7.18
N ASP A 405 -12.01 -8.71 -7.62
CA ASP A 405 -13.34 -8.63 -8.24
C ASP A 405 -13.36 -9.33 -9.62
N ASP A 406 -12.21 -9.73 -10.17
CA ASP A 406 -12.11 -10.49 -11.43
C ASP A 406 -11.32 -11.79 -11.26
N THR A 407 -9.99 -11.75 -11.17
CA THR A 407 -9.13 -12.92 -11.30
C THR A 407 -8.03 -12.94 -10.23
N VAL A 408 -7.73 -14.11 -9.67
CA VAL A 408 -6.53 -14.36 -8.87
C VAL A 408 -5.63 -15.37 -9.57
N LEU A 409 -4.35 -15.00 -9.76
CA LEU A 409 -3.30 -15.84 -10.36
C LEU A 409 -2.19 -16.08 -9.34
N LEU A 410 -2.08 -17.30 -8.83
CA LEU A 410 -0.98 -17.74 -7.98
C LEU A 410 -0.03 -18.58 -8.84
N GLN A 411 1.08 -17.95 -9.28
CA GLN A 411 2.02 -18.51 -10.26
C GLN A 411 3.32 -18.98 -9.62
N ASP A 412 3.81 -18.25 -8.61
CA ASP A 412 5.04 -18.56 -7.87
C ASP A 412 5.03 -17.81 -6.53
N GLY A 413 6.07 -18.00 -5.69
CA GLY A 413 6.22 -17.37 -4.39
C GLY A 413 5.65 -18.22 -3.25
N GLU A 414 5.67 -17.63 -2.06
CA GLU A 414 5.19 -18.26 -0.82
C GLU A 414 4.13 -17.37 -0.18
N ALA A 415 2.94 -17.90 0.06
CA ALA A 415 1.86 -17.20 0.74
C ALA A 415 1.41 -17.98 1.97
N TYR A 416 1.39 -17.30 3.12
CA TYR A 416 0.80 -17.75 4.36
C TYR A 416 -0.34 -16.82 4.75
N ILE A 417 -1.56 -17.36 4.89
CA ILE A 417 -2.77 -16.58 5.05
C ILE A 417 -3.56 -17.04 6.27
N ARG A 418 -4.03 -16.07 7.05
CA ARG A 418 -5.08 -16.21 8.04
C ARG A 418 -6.12 -15.14 7.78
N SER A 419 -7.37 -15.50 7.59
CA SER A 419 -8.48 -14.60 7.24
C SER A 419 -9.71 -14.89 8.09
N GLY A 420 -10.55 -13.87 8.26
CA GLY A 420 -11.83 -14.00 8.94
C GLY A 420 -12.95 -14.44 8.03
N ASP A 421 -12.83 -14.19 6.73
CA ASP A 421 -13.69 -14.69 5.68
C ASP A 421 -12.83 -15.59 4.77
N ASP A 422 -12.69 -15.33 3.48
CA ASP A 422 -12.02 -16.26 2.58
C ASP A 422 -10.49 -16.16 2.62
N GLY A 423 -9.82 -17.29 2.49
CA GLY A 423 -8.37 -17.30 2.32
C GLY A 423 -7.97 -16.61 1.02
N VAL A 424 -8.57 -17.04 -0.10
CA VAL A 424 -8.41 -16.43 -1.42
C VAL A 424 -9.77 -16.40 -2.13
N HIS A 425 -10.23 -15.21 -2.48
CA HIS A 425 -11.47 -14.95 -3.20
C HIS A 425 -11.21 -14.35 -4.59
N ALA A 426 -11.93 -14.83 -5.60
CA ALA A 426 -12.01 -14.21 -6.91
C ALA A 426 -13.44 -14.33 -7.46
N ASP A 427 -14.07 -13.25 -7.89
CA ASP A 427 -15.43 -13.31 -8.41
C ASP A 427 -15.55 -14.25 -9.62
N ARG A 428 -14.53 -14.33 -10.48
CA ARG A 428 -14.60 -15.14 -11.69
C ARG A 428 -13.63 -16.32 -11.72
N VAL A 429 -12.32 -16.08 -11.66
CA VAL A 429 -11.32 -17.12 -11.92
C VAL A 429 -10.21 -17.11 -10.89
N LEU A 430 -9.95 -18.25 -10.29
CA LEU A 430 -8.81 -18.48 -9.45
C LEU A 430 -7.93 -19.58 -10.06
N THR A 431 -6.65 -19.26 -10.33
CA THR A 431 -5.70 -20.20 -10.90
C THR A 431 -4.48 -20.36 -10.01
N LEU A 432 -4.19 -21.58 -9.59
CA LEU A 432 -2.97 -21.96 -8.90
C LEU A 432 -2.12 -22.78 -9.87
N SER A 433 -1.02 -22.20 -10.34
CA SER A 433 -0.11 -22.84 -11.32
C SER A 433 1.28 -23.11 -10.78
N GLY A 434 1.64 -22.51 -9.63
CA GLY A 434 2.96 -22.67 -9.00
C GLY A 434 3.00 -22.11 -7.59
N GLY A 435 4.19 -22.05 -7.00
CA GLY A 435 4.41 -21.52 -5.66
C GLY A 435 3.91 -22.39 -4.52
N SER A 436 3.84 -21.81 -3.33
CA SER A 436 3.35 -22.45 -2.11
C SER A 436 2.30 -21.56 -1.46
N LEU A 437 1.08 -22.09 -1.26
CA LEU A 437 -0.01 -21.44 -0.56
C LEU A 437 -0.37 -22.23 0.69
N GLU A 438 -0.30 -21.59 1.84
CA GLU A 438 -0.83 -22.12 3.09
C GLU A 438 -1.92 -21.18 3.62
N ILE A 439 -3.15 -21.68 3.73
CA ILE A 439 -4.25 -21.01 4.42
C ILE A 439 -4.42 -21.73 5.75
N ALA A 440 -3.94 -21.08 6.81
CA ALA A 440 -3.93 -21.67 8.15
C ALA A 440 -5.23 -21.45 8.92
N GLN A 441 -6.01 -20.45 8.49
CA GLN A 441 -7.34 -20.14 9.05
C GLN A 441 -8.13 -19.34 8.01
N SER A 442 -9.41 -19.70 7.77
CA SER A 442 -10.38 -18.97 6.97
C SER A 442 -11.77 -19.52 7.21
N TYR A 443 -12.82 -18.82 6.77
CA TYR A 443 -14.17 -19.39 6.70
C TYR A 443 -14.27 -20.31 5.48
N GLU A 444 -13.88 -19.80 4.29
CA GLU A 444 -13.65 -20.62 3.10
C GLU A 444 -12.19 -20.53 2.68
N GLY A 445 -11.60 -21.63 2.25
CA GLY A 445 -10.19 -21.65 1.84
C GLY A 445 -9.98 -20.93 0.52
N LEU A 446 -10.69 -21.35 -0.50
CA LEU A 446 -10.65 -20.81 -1.87
C LEU A 446 -12.08 -20.66 -2.37
N GLU A 447 -12.43 -19.45 -2.82
CA GLU A 447 -13.71 -19.16 -3.45
C GLU A 447 -13.51 -18.54 -4.84
N ALA A 448 -14.21 -19.05 -5.85
CA ALA A 448 -14.33 -18.46 -7.17
C ALA A 448 -15.40 -19.19 -8.01
N ALA A 449 -15.94 -18.50 -9.03
CA ALA A 449 -16.82 -19.15 -10.00
C ALA A 449 -16.11 -20.31 -10.77
N GLN A 450 -14.79 -20.18 -10.98
CA GLN A 450 -13.96 -21.23 -11.57
C GLN A 450 -12.62 -21.31 -10.86
N ILE A 451 -12.28 -22.48 -10.31
CA ILE A 451 -10.99 -22.76 -9.68
C ILE A 451 -10.21 -23.75 -10.54
N THR A 452 -8.95 -23.43 -10.85
CA THR A 452 -8.03 -24.31 -11.57
C THR A 452 -6.74 -24.48 -10.76
N VAL A 453 -6.39 -25.72 -10.43
CA VAL A 453 -5.14 -26.07 -9.76
C VAL A 453 -4.32 -26.94 -10.73
N SER A 454 -3.22 -26.41 -11.25
CA SER A 454 -2.37 -27.08 -12.23
C SER A 454 -0.95 -27.30 -11.74
N GLY A 455 -0.55 -26.68 -10.63
CA GLY A 455 0.78 -26.81 -10.06
C GLY A 455 0.88 -26.20 -8.67
N GLY A 456 2.08 -26.16 -8.13
CA GLY A 456 2.36 -25.61 -6.80
C GLY A 456 2.04 -26.58 -5.67
N ARG A 457 2.11 -26.05 -4.44
CA ARG A 457 1.72 -26.75 -3.22
C ARG A 457 0.66 -25.93 -2.50
N THR A 458 -0.44 -26.53 -2.15
CA THR A 458 -1.53 -25.87 -1.44
C THR A 458 -1.90 -26.67 -0.21
N ARG A 459 -1.98 -25.99 0.95
CA ARG A 459 -2.49 -26.51 2.21
C ARG A 459 -3.57 -25.56 2.72
N ILE A 460 -4.72 -26.08 3.05
CA ILE A 460 -5.87 -25.30 3.52
C ILE A 460 -6.37 -25.92 4.81
N THR A 461 -6.52 -25.06 5.83
CA THR A 461 -7.25 -25.34 7.07
C THR A 461 -8.36 -24.30 7.16
N ALA A 462 -9.63 -24.73 7.00
CA ALA A 462 -10.81 -23.89 7.07
C ALA A 462 -11.69 -24.33 8.24
#